data_01ab8aa4ee6c51b0ddcdd7dfed1811be
#
_entry.id   01ab8aa4ee6c51b0ddcdd7dfed1811be
#
_cell.length_a   1.000
_cell.length_b   1.000
_cell.length_c   1.000
_cell.angle_alpha   90.00
_cell.angle_beta   90.00
_cell.angle_gamma   90.00
#
_symmetry.space_group_name_H-M   'P 1'
#
loop_
_entity.id
_entity.type
_entity.pdbx_description
1 polymer ?
#
loop_
_entity_poly.entity_id
_entity_poly.type
_entity_poly.pdbx_seq_one_letter_code
_entity_poly.pdbx_strand_id
1 'polypeptide(L)'
;YLFAVICTIGLFTSCSDDDEKVLCPIGETTFTDSKGLQLTYSGEMMLGKSVIFTPNSSDATKATLTLTGNRELAMIDTRETHVPPISGVIPGQSTTTLNIENMIIDGNKVIFEGVEESNGCIIKYKGDAISGEMNLALEVTMPSNPLANTSWNMAPTGSMWEGDPMAPIHVKWDADEFPFGNGTWDINSAITMIFSMAQIEGKHIPELLSGVLNKVTFLPDGNIQAEYKDALTDTEWKTSGLNIAMYTVKDGQVFLFLNFAQILATVNERANDSMNDIVASLLPQLLQMVNRGIPLSYIVGEDGKMTVYLGTEVLLPILKTVAPLFENEEFVARLLDNPERTSWREAVLIESFLKPILVAMPQIVSTTKDIQIGLKLVQAEK
;
A
#
# COMPACT_ATOMS: atom_id res chain seq x y z
N TYR A 1 86.46 -42.40 -22.81
CA TYR A 1 86.04 -41.79 -21.52
C TYR A 1 84.62 -41.31 -21.66
N LEU A 2 83.72 -42.14 -21.24
CA LEU A 2 82.31 -41.81 -21.38
C LEU A 2 81.67 -42.00 -20.03
N PHE A 3 81.32 -40.91 -19.40
CA PHE A 3 80.56 -40.92 -18.17
C PHE A 3 79.10 -40.85 -18.54
N ALA A 4 78.41 -41.95 -18.38
CA ALA A 4 76.95 -41.99 -18.47
C ALA A 4 76.39 -41.57 -17.12
N VAL A 5 75.86 -40.38 -17.03
CA VAL A 5 75.03 -39.93 -15.91
C VAL A 5 73.64 -40.34 -16.20
N ILE A 6 73.14 -41.33 -15.52
CA ILE A 6 71.73 -41.69 -15.47
C ILE A 6 71.04 -40.70 -14.54
N CYS A 7 70.37 -39.71 -15.11
CA CYS A 7 69.43 -38.90 -14.40
C CYS A 7 68.14 -39.70 -14.21
N THR A 8 67.95 -40.22 -13.00
CA THR A 8 66.64 -40.69 -12.55
C THR A 8 65.75 -39.47 -12.34
N ILE A 9 64.92 -39.20 -13.34
CA ILE A 9 63.83 -38.24 -13.21
C ILE A 9 62.81 -38.91 -12.31
N GLY A 10 62.82 -38.59 -11.04
CA GLY A 10 61.71 -38.87 -10.14
C GLY A 10 60.52 -38.06 -10.60
N LEU A 11 59.59 -38.75 -11.21
CA LEU A 11 58.25 -38.21 -11.42
C LEU A 11 57.57 -38.03 -10.04
N PHE A 12 57.78 -36.86 -9.44
CA PHE A 12 56.85 -36.40 -8.44
C PHE A 12 55.61 -36.00 -9.20
N THR A 13 54.69 -36.93 -9.36
CA THR A 13 53.27 -36.59 -9.57
C THR A 13 52.82 -35.97 -8.27
N SER A 14 53.04 -34.68 -8.14
CA SER A 14 52.28 -33.88 -7.23
C SER A 14 50.86 -33.90 -7.74
N CYS A 15 50.07 -34.78 -7.19
CA CYS A 15 48.65 -34.56 -7.13
C CYS A 15 48.49 -33.32 -6.24
N SER A 16 48.50 -32.15 -6.83
CA SER A 16 47.82 -31.04 -6.24
C SER A 16 46.35 -31.40 -6.36
N ASP A 17 45.74 -31.90 -5.28
CA ASP A 17 44.32 -31.72 -5.04
C ASP A 17 44.14 -30.21 -4.89
N ASP A 18 44.22 -29.50 -6.02
CA ASP A 18 43.55 -28.24 -6.19
C ASP A 18 42.06 -28.66 -6.32
N ASP A 19 41.42 -28.82 -5.17
CA ASP A 19 39.98 -28.73 -5.09
C ASP A 19 39.65 -27.38 -5.76
N GLU A 20 39.33 -27.40 -7.05
CA GLU A 20 38.79 -26.24 -7.74
C GLU A 20 37.60 -25.82 -6.89
N LYS A 21 37.78 -24.75 -6.10
CA LYS A 21 36.69 -24.17 -5.33
C LYS A 21 35.60 -23.86 -6.33
N VAL A 22 34.55 -24.66 -6.30
CA VAL A 22 33.34 -24.34 -7.05
C VAL A 22 32.89 -22.98 -6.58
N LEU A 23 33.03 -21.97 -7.42
CA LEU A 23 32.56 -20.62 -7.14
C LEU A 23 31.10 -20.50 -7.58
N CYS A 24 30.32 -19.75 -6.84
CA CYS A 24 28.99 -19.37 -7.26
C CYS A 24 29.08 -18.64 -8.61
N PRO A 25 28.32 -19.06 -9.66
CA PRO A 25 28.39 -18.44 -10.98
C PRO A 25 27.83 -17.00 -11.00
N ILE A 26 27.16 -16.58 -9.94
CA ILE A 26 26.59 -15.24 -9.78
C ILE A 26 27.30 -14.57 -8.63
N GLY A 27 27.87 -13.39 -8.87
CA GLY A 27 28.42 -12.51 -7.84
C GLY A 27 27.32 -11.77 -7.09
N GLU A 28 27.74 -10.91 -6.15
CA GLU A 28 26.77 -10.01 -5.48
C GLU A 28 26.04 -9.16 -6.54
N THR A 29 24.72 -9.30 -6.60
CA THR A 29 23.90 -8.69 -7.66
C THR A 29 22.58 -8.17 -7.07
N THR A 30 22.21 -6.95 -7.48
CA THR A 30 20.90 -6.36 -7.17
C THR A 30 19.98 -6.52 -8.37
N PHE A 31 18.86 -7.19 -8.16
CA PHE A 31 17.79 -7.37 -9.13
C PHE A 31 16.62 -6.43 -8.79
N THR A 32 16.07 -5.77 -9.80
CA THR A 32 14.87 -4.94 -9.74
C THR A 32 14.01 -5.22 -10.96
N ASP A 33 12.78 -4.72 -11.02
CA ASP A 33 11.90 -4.90 -12.18
C ASP A 33 12.60 -4.48 -13.49
N SER A 34 13.40 -3.42 -13.46
CA SER A 34 14.20 -2.93 -14.60
C SER A 34 15.48 -3.71 -14.83
N LYS A 35 15.88 -4.58 -13.89
CA LYS A 35 17.13 -5.35 -13.89
C LYS A 35 16.85 -6.84 -13.70
N GLY A 36 15.86 -7.34 -14.43
CA GLY A 36 15.58 -8.77 -14.58
C GLY A 36 14.98 -9.47 -13.38
N LEU A 37 14.40 -8.76 -12.41
CA LEU A 37 13.64 -9.37 -11.32
C LEU A 37 12.24 -9.75 -11.78
N GLN A 38 11.86 -11.01 -11.59
CA GLN A 38 10.49 -11.50 -11.63
C GLN A 38 10.14 -12.02 -10.25
N LEU A 39 9.53 -11.15 -9.43
CA LEU A 39 9.11 -11.48 -8.08
C LEU A 39 7.60 -11.75 -8.07
N THR A 40 7.20 -12.92 -7.55
CA THR A 40 5.81 -13.21 -7.24
C THR A 40 5.61 -13.36 -5.75
N TYR A 41 4.47 -12.88 -5.26
CA TYR A 41 4.04 -13.03 -3.88
C TYR A 41 2.60 -13.57 -3.90
N SER A 42 2.40 -14.70 -3.26
CA SER A 42 1.13 -15.44 -3.30
C SER A 42 0.65 -15.77 -4.73
N GLY A 43 1.60 -16.07 -5.62
CA GLY A 43 1.33 -16.48 -7.00
C GLY A 43 1.12 -15.35 -8.01
N GLU A 44 1.01 -14.09 -7.58
CA GLU A 44 0.88 -12.93 -8.48
C GLU A 44 2.13 -12.04 -8.45
N MET A 45 2.40 -11.34 -9.55
CA MET A 45 3.53 -10.43 -9.67
C MET A 45 3.48 -9.34 -8.60
N MET A 46 4.65 -9.01 -8.03
CA MET A 46 4.84 -7.93 -7.08
C MET A 46 5.88 -6.96 -7.61
N LEU A 47 5.44 -5.83 -8.14
CA LEU A 47 6.29 -4.79 -8.70
C LEU A 47 6.85 -3.84 -7.63
N GLY A 48 7.86 -3.05 -7.98
CA GLY A 48 8.42 -2.01 -7.12
C GLY A 48 9.33 -2.54 -6.02
N LYS A 49 9.89 -3.72 -6.19
CA LYS A 49 10.75 -4.37 -5.20
C LYS A 49 12.17 -4.56 -5.72
N SER A 50 13.07 -4.87 -4.78
CA SER A 50 14.47 -5.15 -5.04
C SER A 50 14.92 -6.36 -4.25
N VAL A 51 15.73 -7.21 -4.88
CA VAL A 51 16.36 -8.38 -4.26
C VAL A 51 17.86 -8.29 -4.47
N ILE A 52 18.62 -8.32 -3.38
CA ILE A 52 20.09 -8.41 -3.42
C ILE A 52 20.46 -9.86 -3.18
N PHE A 53 21.10 -10.48 -4.15
CA PHE A 53 21.69 -11.80 -4.02
C PHE A 53 23.15 -11.65 -3.58
N THR A 54 23.52 -12.23 -2.45
CA THR A 54 24.88 -12.20 -1.92
C THR A 54 25.36 -13.63 -1.71
N PRO A 55 26.24 -14.17 -2.60
CA PRO A 55 26.80 -15.52 -2.44
C PRO A 55 27.71 -15.60 -1.23
N ASN A 56 27.77 -16.75 -0.60
CA ASN A 56 28.70 -17.01 0.47
C ASN A 56 30.12 -17.20 -0.10
N SER A 57 31.11 -16.49 0.44
CA SER A 57 32.49 -16.51 -0.05
C SER A 57 33.23 -17.83 0.23
N SER A 58 32.77 -18.63 1.16
CA SER A 58 33.42 -19.89 1.59
C SER A 58 32.68 -21.15 1.10
N ASP A 59 31.38 -21.02 0.76
CA ASP A 59 30.54 -22.13 0.34
C ASP A 59 29.65 -21.69 -0.83
N ALA A 60 29.98 -22.17 -2.03
CA ALA A 60 29.27 -21.83 -3.26
C ALA A 60 27.79 -22.29 -3.28
N THR A 61 27.41 -23.20 -2.39
CA THR A 61 26.04 -23.71 -2.28
C THR A 61 25.16 -22.86 -1.36
N LYS A 62 25.72 -21.81 -0.77
CA LYS A 62 25.03 -20.90 0.16
C LYS A 62 24.98 -19.48 -0.36
N ALA A 63 23.91 -18.80 -0.07
CA ALA A 63 23.72 -17.38 -0.39
C ALA A 63 22.72 -16.73 0.58
N THR A 64 22.64 -15.42 0.50
CA THR A 64 21.62 -14.62 1.18
C THR A 64 20.85 -13.80 0.18
N LEU A 65 19.53 -13.77 0.29
CA LEU A 65 18.66 -12.84 -0.42
C LEU A 65 18.21 -11.75 0.56
N THR A 66 18.48 -10.50 0.21
CA THR A 66 17.97 -9.34 0.95
C THR A 66 16.85 -8.70 0.15
N LEU A 67 15.61 -8.82 0.65
CA LEU A 67 14.40 -8.30 0.03
C LEU A 67 14.11 -6.90 0.56
N THR A 68 13.94 -5.92 -0.33
CA THR A 68 13.62 -4.52 0.03
C THR A 68 12.65 -3.89 -0.96
N GLY A 69 12.20 -2.66 -0.70
CA GLY A 69 11.56 -1.83 -1.71
C GLY A 69 12.59 -1.30 -2.74
N ASN A 70 12.15 -1.09 -3.97
CA ASN A 70 13.00 -0.52 -5.00
C ASN A 70 13.17 0.99 -4.79
N ARG A 71 14.39 1.42 -4.43
CA ARG A 71 14.73 2.82 -4.17
C ARG A 71 14.75 3.69 -5.43
N GLU A 72 14.91 3.11 -6.62
CA GLU A 72 14.91 3.85 -7.87
C GLU A 72 13.54 4.49 -8.14
N LEU A 73 12.45 3.88 -7.68
CA LEU A 73 11.09 4.43 -7.76
C LEU A 73 10.81 5.55 -6.75
N ALA A 74 11.57 5.63 -5.67
CA ALA A 74 11.43 6.70 -4.66
C ALA A 74 12.09 8.02 -5.09
N MET A 75 12.88 8.00 -6.16
CA MET A 75 13.59 9.17 -6.69
C MET A 75 12.73 10.04 -7.63
N ILE A 76 11.41 10.04 -7.49
CA ILE A 76 10.56 11.06 -8.06
C ILE A 76 10.88 12.36 -7.31
N ASP A 77 11.89 13.07 -7.84
CA ASP A 77 12.32 14.45 -7.60
C ASP A 77 11.77 15.13 -6.33
N THR A 78 12.14 14.60 -5.16
CA THR A 78 12.01 15.35 -3.92
C THR A 78 13.35 16.02 -3.65
N ARG A 79 13.38 17.33 -3.67
CA ARG A 79 14.55 18.17 -3.32
C ARG A 79 15.01 18.00 -1.86
N GLU A 80 14.50 17.00 -1.17
CA GLU A 80 14.86 16.68 0.21
C GLU A 80 15.88 15.55 0.27
N THR A 81 16.93 15.76 1.04
CA THR A 81 18.05 14.83 1.25
C THR A 81 17.70 13.58 2.07
N HIS A 82 16.44 13.40 2.46
CA HIS A 82 15.95 12.23 3.20
C HIS A 82 15.04 11.39 2.32
N VAL A 83 15.60 10.35 1.73
CA VAL A 83 14.79 9.31 1.05
C VAL A 83 13.95 8.60 2.11
N PRO A 84 12.61 8.67 2.04
CA PRO A 84 11.75 7.97 2.99
C PRO A 84 12.00 6.45 2.91
N PRO A 85 11.86 5.71 4.02
CA PRO A 85 11.96 4.27 3.99
C PRO A 85 10.89 3.70 3.07
N ILE A 86 11.30 2.89 2.10
CA ILE A 86 10.39 2.25 1.15
C ILE A 86 9.85 0.97 1.77
N SER A 87 8.55 0.69 1.62
CA SER A 87 7.95 -0.55 2.11
C SER A 87 8.64 -1.76 1.47
N GLY A 88 9.08 -2.70 2.30
CA GLY A 88 9.71 -3.93 1.83
C GLY A 88 8.72 -4.87 1.12
N VAL A 89 9.16 -6.09 0.91
CA VAL A 89 8.36 -7.14 0.26
C VAL A 89 7.29 -7.67 1.21
N ILE A 90 7.67 -7.90 2.48
CA ILE A 90 6.75 -8.39 3.51
C ILE A 90 6.11 -7.19 4.21
N PRO A 91 4.78 -7.13 4.37
CA PRO A 91 4.11 -6.04 5.07
C PRO A 91 4.67 -5.81 6.48
N GLY A 92 4.97 -4.57 6.80
CA GLY A 92 5.55 -4.20 8.10
C GLY A 92 7.05 -4.40 8.25
N GLN A 93 7.73 -4.95 7.24
CA GLN A 93 9.19 -5.13 7.21
C GLN A 93 9.80 -4.28 6.10
N SER A 94 10.72 -3.38 6.44
CA SER A 94 11.45 -2.58 5.42
C SER A 94 12.48 -3.44 4.67
N THR A 95 13.01 -4.45 5.33
CA THR A 95 14.01 -5.40 4.82
C THR A 95 13.72 -6.77 5.38
N THR A 96 13.80 -7.80 4.55
CA THR A 96 13.68 -9.19 4.93
C THR A 96 14.87 -9.97 4.36
N THR A 97 15.50 -10.80 5.18
CA THR A 97 16.63 -11.63 4.77
C THR A 97 16.18 -13.08 4.69
N LEU A 98 16.48 -13.76 3.57
CA LEU A 98 16.29 -15.20 3.38
C LEU A 98 17.65 -15.85 3.24
N ASN A 99 17.90 -16.91 4.02
CA ASN A 99 19.16 -17.65 3.99
C ASN A 99 19.01 -18.90 3.13
N ILE A 100 19.76 -18.95 2.02
CA ILE A 100 19.84 -20.13 1.15
C ILE A 100 20.95 -21.03 1.70
N GLU A 101 20.57 -22.19 2.25
CA GLU A 101 21.51 -23.15 2.84
C GLU A 101 21.99 -24.20 1.82
N ASN A 102 21.20 -24.53 0.82
CA ASN A 102 21.51 -25.51 -0.21
C ASN A 102 21.02 -25.04 -1.56
N MET A 103 21.95 -24.51 -2.34
CA MET A 103 21.72 -24.03 -3.70
C MET A 103 22.24 -25.06 -4.71
N ILE A 104 21.46 -25.35 -5.72
CA ILE A 104 21.89 -26.22 -6.85
C ILE A 104 22.51 -25.30 -7.88
N ILE A 105 23.76 -25.62 -8.27
CA ILE A 105 24.49 -24.93 -9.34
C ILE A 105 24.39 -25.80 -10.60
N ASP A 106 23.79 -25.26 -11.65
CA ASP A 106 23.65 -25.90 -12.97
C ASP A 106 24.24 -24.98 -14.04
N GLY A 107 25.50 -25.16 -14.35
CA GLY A 107 26.26 -24.31 -15.27
C GLY A 107 26.35 -22.87 -14.75
N ASN A 108 25.70 -21.93 -15.44
CA ASN A 108 25.63 -20.52 -15.04
C ASN A 108 24.37 -20.16 -14.23
N LYS A 109 23.54 -21.14 -13.92
CA LYS A 109 22.28 -20.98 -13.20
C LYS A 109 22.40 -21.50 -11.78
N VAL A 110 21.76 -20.81 -10.86
CA VAL A 110 21.55 -21.26 -9.48
C VAL A 110 20.06 -21.49 -9.26
N ILE A 111 19.71 -22.55 -8.56
CA ILE A 111 18.32 -22.90 -8.19
C ILE A 111 18.27 -23.08 -6.70
N PHE A 112 17.29 -22.51 -6.05
CA PHE A 112 17.16 -22.52 -4.61
C PHE A 112 15.71 -22.56 -4.16
N GLU A 113 15.49 -23.14 -2.98
CA GLU A 113 14.22 -23.13 -2.27
C GLU A 113 14.47 -23.22 -0.76
N GLY A 114 13.52 -22.78 0.03
CA GLY A 114 13.62 -22.86 1.47
C GLY A 114 12.42 -22.28 2.21
N VAL A 115 12.55 -22.29 3.52
CA VAL A 115 11.58 -21.69 4.45
C VAL A 115 12.37 -20.87 5.46
N GLU A 116 11.94 -19.63 5.65
CA GLU A 116 12.52 -18.71 6.64
C GLU A 116 11.44 -18.22 7.61
N GLU A 117 11.80 -18.05 8.86
CA GLU A 117 10.96 -17.37 9.85
C GLU A 117 11.53 -15.97 10.12
N SER A 118 10.73 -14.94 9.86
CA SER A 118 11.11 -13.55 10.08
C SER A 118 9.98 -12.75 10.72
N ASN A 119 10.24 -12.19 11.91
CA ASN A 119 9.26 -11.37 12.66
C ASN A 119 7.88 -12.06 12.83
N GLY A 120 7.88 -13.38 13.06
CA GLY A 120 6.67 -14.20 13.22
C GLY A 120 5.96 -14.57 11.90
N CYS A 121 6.50 -14.14 10.74
CA CYS A 121 6.06 -14.60 9.44
C CYS A 121 6.78 -15.89 9.06
N ILE A 122 6.06 -16.83 8.44
CA ILE A 122 6.64 -17.99 7.78
C ILE A 122 6.70 -17.69 6.29
N ILE A 123 7.89 -17.69 5.72
CA ILE A 123 8.16 -17.35 4.34
C ILE A 123 8.72 -18.57 3.62
N LYS A 124 7.92 -19.18 2.77
CA LYS A 124 8.40 -20.19 1.82
C LYS A 124 8.87 -19.48 0.56
N TYR A 125 10.03 -19.82 0.09
CA TYR A 125 10.59 -19.22 -1.12
C TYR A 125 11.13 -20.29 -2.06
N LYS A 126 11.02 -20.02 -3.34
CA LYS A 126 11.58 -20.82 -4.42
C LYS A 126 11.98 -19.92 -5.57
N GLY A 127 13.15 -20.16 -6.13
CA GLY A 127 13.62 -19.34 -7.22
C GLY A 127 14.78 -19.92 -7.99
N ASP A 128 15.14 -19.21 -9.02
CA ASP A 128 16.35 -19.41 -9.79
C ASP A 128 16.94 -18.07 -10.24
N ALA A 129 18.23 -18.06 -10.49
CA ALA A 129 18.90 -16.86 -10.99
C ALA A 129 20.03 -17.23 -11.95
N ILE A 130 20.27 -16.32 -12.90
CA ILE A 130 21.45 -16.24 -13.74
C ILE A 130 22.01 -14.81 -13.65
N SER A 131 23.16 -14.56 -14.30
CA SER A 131 23.66 -13.19 -14.39
C SER A 131 22.64 -12.28 -15.11
N GLY A 132 22.06 -11.31 -14.38
CA GLY A 132 21.13 -10.31 -14.89
C GLY A 132 19.64 -10.71 -14.85
N GLU A 133 19.28 -11.92 -14.44
CA GLU A 133 17.88 -12.34 -14.31
C GLU A 133 17.65 -13.16 -13.04
N MET A 134 16.54 -12.92 -12.35
CA MET A 134 16.11 -13.69 -11.17
C MET A 134 14.61 -13.90 -11.20
N ASN A 135 14.19 -15.16 -11.01
CA ASN A 135 12.80 -15.52 -10.73
C ASN A 135 12.71 -15.90 -9.24
N LEU A 136 11.83 -15.26 -8.51
CA LEU A 136 11.63 -15.53 -7.09
C LEU A 136 10.15 -15.59 -6.76
N ALA A 137 9.69 -16.70 -6.25
CA ALA A 137 8.32 -16.89 -5.77
C ALA A 137 8.30 -16.98 -4.25
N LEU A 138 7.40 -16.23 -3.62
CA LEU A 138 7.18 -16.19 -2.19
C LEU A 138 5.75 -16.62 -1.85
N GLU A 139 5.64 -17.52 -0.88
CA GLU A 139 4.40 -17.83 -0.17
C GLU A 139 4.57 -17.43 1.29
N VAL A 140 3.78 -16.49 1.77
CA VAL A 140 3.93 -15.91 3.10
C VAL A 140 2.71 -16.24 3.96
N THR A 141 2.96 -16.64 5.20
CA THR A 141 1.94 -16.69 6.23
C THR A 141 2.29 -15.63 7.28
N MET A 142 1.41 -14.64 7.42
CA MET A 142 1.57 -13.58 8.41
C MET A 142 1.27 -14.09 9.83
N PRO A 143 1.75 -13.42 10.88
CA PRO A 143 1.36 -13.72 12.25
C PRO A 143 -0.16 -13.71 12.40
N SER A 144 -0.66 -14.64 13.21
CA SER A 144 -2.10 -14.74 13.49
C SER A 144 -2.65 -13.42 14.06
N ASN A 145 -3.75 -12.95 13.51
CA ASN A 145 -4.42 -11.74 13.95
C ASN A 145 -5.95 -11.87 13.75
N PRO A 146 -6.78 -11.04 14.44
CA PRO A 146 -8.24 -11.15 14.41
C PRO A 146 -8.88 -10.92 13.04
N LEU A 147 -8.18 -10.24 12.09
CA LEU A 147 -8.71 -9.92 10.78
C LEU A 147 -8.37 -10.97 9.72
N ALA A 148 -7.34 -11.77 9.93
CA ALA A 148 -6.91 -12.78 8.95
C ALA A 148 -8.05 -13.78 8.63
N ASN A 149 -8.26 -14.05 7.34
CA ASN A 149 -9.36 -14.89 6.82
C ASN A 149 -10.77 -14.35 7.13
N THR A 150 -10.92 -13.04 7.23
CA THR A 150 -12.24 -12.41 7.40
C THR A 150 -12.62 -11.60 6.17
N SER A 151 -13.93 -11.58 5.89
CA SER A 151 -14.52 -10.76 4.82
C SER A 151 -15.59 -9.85 5.41
N TRP A 152 -15.65 -8.63 4.89
CA TRP A 152 -16.49 -7.57 5.39
C TRP A 152 -17.19 -6.86 4.24
N ASN A 153 -18.52 -6.84 4.24
CA ASN A 153 -19.33 -6.07 3.30
C ASN A 153 -19.44 -4.62 3.76
N MET A 154 -19.68 -3.70 2.83
CA MET A 154 -20.07 -2.35 3.19
C MET A 154 -21.36 -2.37 4.02
N ALA A 155 -21.40 -1.62 5.11
CA ALA A 155 -22.62 -1.48 5.89
C ALA A 155 -23.73 -0.85 5.03
N PRO A 156 -24.95 -1.37 5.06
CA PRO A 156 -26.03 -0.82 4.24
C PRO A 156 -26.38 0.61 4.66
N THR A 157 -26.61 1.46 3.68
CA THR A 157 -27.09 2.83 3.92
C THR A 157 -28.51 2.79 4.47
N GLY A 158 -28.72 3.38 5.61
CA GLY A 158 -30.05 3.55 6.22
C GLY A 158 -30.78 4.77 5.67
N SER A 159 -31.97 4.99 6.19
CA SER A 159 -32.73 6.23 5.97
C SER A 159 -32.58 7.16 7.17
N MET A 160 -33.06 8.41 7.06
CA MET A 160 -33.11 9.35 8.20
C MET A 160 -34.00 8.83 9.35
N TRP A 161 -34.86 7.85 9.08
CA TRP A 161 -35.83 7.33 10.05
C TRP A 161 -35.46 5.93 10.56
N GLU A 162 -34.66 5.19 9.79
CA GLU A 162 -34.30 3.81 10.11
C GLU A 162 -32.87 3.52 9.65
N GLY A 163 -32.01 3.18 10.60
CA GLY A 163 -30.63 2.86 10.36
C GLY A 163 -29.72 4.08 10.37
N ASP A 164 -28.58 3.97 9.69
CA ASP A 164 -27.55 4.99 9.63
C ASP A 164 -27.47 5.56 8.19
N PRO A 165 -27.92 6.81 7.98
CA PRO A 165 -27.93 7.41 6.64
C PRO A 165 -26.52 7.71 6.11
N MET A 166 -25.50 7.71 7.00
CA MET A 166 -24.11 7.90 6.61
C MET A 166 -23.40 6.59 6.24
N ALA A 167 -23.93 5.43 6.63
CA ALA A 167 -23.29 4.15 6.30
C ALA A 167 -23.23 3.94 4.78
N PRO A 168 -22.12 3.41 4.26
CA PRO A 168 -20.98 2.83 4.97
C PRO A 168 -19.89 3.83 5.40
N ILE A 169 -20.12 5.13 5.27
CA ILE A 169 -19.12 6.13 5.62
C ILE A 169 -19.12 6.37 7.13
N HIS A 170 -17.94 6.37 7.74
CA HIS A 170 -17.71 6.81 9.10
C HIS A 170 -17.05 8.19 9.11
N VAL A 171 -17.69 9.17 9.69
CA VAL A 171 -17.11 10.49 9.98
C VAL A 171 -17.45 10.86 11.41
N LYS A 172 -16.43 11.27 12.14
CA LYS A 172 -16.54 11.95 13.42
C LYS A 172 -15.54 13.10 13.40
N TRP A 173 -15.98 14.33 13.60
CA TRP A 173 -15.10 15.49 13.60
C TRP A 173 -15.51 16.44 14.73
N ASP A 174 -14.66 16.55 15.74
CA ASP A 174 -14.81 17.46 16.86
C ASP A 174 -13.86 18.65 16.66
N ALA A 175 -14.45 19.82 16.44
CA ALA A 175 -13.78 21.11 16.33
C ALA A 175 -14.71 22.18 16.91
N ASP A 176 -14.19 23.38 17.13
CA ASP A 176 -15.04 24.51 17.52
C ASP A 176 -16.00 24.87 16.38
N GLU A 177 -17.18 25.39 16.71
CA GLU A 177 -18.13 25.85 15.72
C GLU A 177 -17.53 26.93 14.81
N PHE A 178 -17.91 26.89 13.55
CA PHE A 178 -17.46 27.84 12.53
C PHE A 178 -18.61 28.76 12.07
N PRO A 179 -18.31 29.98 11.59
CA PRO A 179 -19.33 30.91 11.07
C PRO A 179 -20.07 30.29 9.88
N PHE A 180 -21.40 30.28 9.98
CA PHE A 180 -22.27 29.77 8.91
C PHE A 180 -23.55 30.58 8.82
N GLY A 181 -23.78 31.25 7.69
CA GLY A 181 -24.92 32.17 7.53
C GLY A 181 -24.93 33.30 8.58
N ASN A 182 -26.00 33.42 9.32
CA ASN A 182 -26.14 34.41 10.41
C ASN A 182 -25.80 33.84 11.79
N GLY A 183 -25.22 32.67 11.89
CA GLY A 183 -24.90 31.99 13.14
C GLY A 183 -23.62 31.19 13.06
N THR A 184 -23.55 30.15 13.87
CA THR A 184 -22.45 29.17 13.86
C THR A 184 -22.98 27.76 13.66
N TRP A 185 -22.13 26.90 13.19
CA TRP A 185 -22.45 25.48 12.97
C TRP A 185 -21.29 24.59 13.35
N ASP A 186 -21.57 23.35 13.77
CA ASP A 186 -20.53 22.33 13.98
C ASP A 186 -20.26 21.54 12.71
N ILE A 187 -19.00 21.18 12.52
CA ILE A 187 -18.55 20.52 11.28
C ILE A 187 -19.12 19.11 11.11
N ASN A 188 -19.33 18.37 12.20
CA ASN A 188 -19.85 17.01 12.13
C ASN A 188 -21.30 16.99 11.60
N SER A 189 -22.15 17.90 12.12
CA SER A 189 -23.52 18.08 11.62
C SER A 189 -23.53 18.58 10.18
N ALA A 190 -22.64 19.51 9.83
CA ALA A 190 -22.52 20.03 8.48
C ALA A 190 -22.20 18.92 7.46
N ILE A 191 -21.20 18.09 7.74
CA ILE A 191 -20.83 16.94 6.88
C ILE A 191 -21.98 15.94 6.79
N THR A 192 -22.59 15.59 7.91
CA THR A 192 -23.73 14.65 7.95
C THR A 192 -24.88 15.16 7.07
N MET A 193 -25.19 16.45 7.14
CA MET A 193 -26.23 17.03 6.28
C MET A 193 -25.84 16.99 4.80
N ILE A 194 -24.61 17.38 4.45
CA ILE A 194 -24.16 17.35 3.05
C ILE A 194 -24.26 15.93 2.49
N PHE A 195 -23.74 14.93 3.19
CA PHE A 195 -23.72 13.55 2.71
C PHE A 195 -25.13 12.94 2.60
N SER A 196 -26.06 13.35 3.46
CA SER A 196 -27.45 12.89 3.41
C SER A 196 -28.31 13.64 2.40
N MET A 197 -27.92 14.86 1.99
CA MET A 197 -28.70 15.69 1.05
C MET A 197 -28.09 15.76 -0.35
N ALA A 198 -26.75 15.71 -0.47
CA ALA A 198 -26.08 15.76 -1.74
C ALA A 198 -26.38 14.51 -2.56
N GLN A 199 -26.76 14.70 -3.81
CA GLN A 199 -26.98 13.63 -4.77
C GLN A 199 -26.09 13.87 -6.00
N ILE A 200 -25.41 12.83 -6.41
CA ILE A 200 -24.65 12.76 -7.67
C ILE A 200 -25.33 11.67 -8.49
N GLU A 201 -25.76 11.98 -9.71
CA GLU A 201 -26.50 11.06 -10.57
C GLU A 201 -27.76 10.45 -9.89
N GLY A 202 -28.40 11.22 -9.01
CA GLY A 202 -29.61 10.80 -8.29
C GLY A 202 -29.39 9.85 -7.11
N LYS A 203 -28.14 9.60 -6.71
CA LYS A 203 -27.76 8.79 -5.53
C LYS A 203 -27.06 9.64 -4.49
N HIS A 204 -27.28 9.34 -3.22
CA HIS A 204 -26.53 9.95 -2.12
C HIS A 204 -25.08 9.44 -2.07
N ILE A 205 -24.15 10.24 -1.52
CA ILE A 205 -22.73 9.90 -1.46
C ILE A 205 -22.48 8.52 -0.81
N PRO A 206 -23.13 8.14 0.31
CA PRO A 206 -22.98 6.79 0.87
C PRO A 206 -23.43 5.67 -0.08
N GLU A 207 -24.52 5.89 -0.84
CA GLU A 207 -25.01 4.93 -1.83
C GLU A 207 -24.06 4.77 -3.02
N LEU A 208 -23.39 5.85 -3.43
CA LEU A 208 -22.36 5.80 -4.47
C LEU A 208 -21.21 4.90 -4.05
N LEU A 209 -20.72 5.06 -2.81
CA LEU A 209 -19.64 4.22 -2.29
C LEU A 209 -20.04 2.74 -2.26
N SER A 210 -21.23 2.42 -1.72
CA SER A 210 -21.75 1.04 -1.74
C SER A 210 -22.03 0.52 -3.15
N GLY A 211 -22.24 1.42 -4.11
CA GLY A 211 -22.46 1.07 -5.53
C GLY A 211 -21.17 0.64 -6.24
N VAL A 212 -19.99 1.06 -5.76
CA VAL A 212 -18.68 0.75 -6.38
C VAL A 212 -17.79 -0.14 -5.52
N LEU A 213 -18.00 -0.21 -4.21
CA LEU A 213 -17.25 -1.07 -3.30
C LEU A 213 -18.22 -1.94 -2.50
N ASN A 214 -18.15 -3.26 -2.67
CA ASN A 214 -19.04 -4.22 -2.03
C ASN A 214 -18.42 -4.86 -0.80
N LYS A 215 -17.21 -5.37 -0.94
CA LYS A 215 -16.59 -6.24 0.07
C LYS A 215 -15.09 -6.02 0.14
N VAL A 216 -14.54 -6.18 1.35
CA VAL A 216 -13.10 -6.20 1.63
C VAL A 216 -12.76 -7.50 2.34
N THR A 217 -11.73 -8.22 1.88
CA THR A 217 -11.27 -9.48 2.44
C THR A 217 -9.81 -9.34 2.90
N PHE A 218 -9.55 -9.69 4.15
CA PHE A 218 -8.21 -9.74 4.72
C PHE A 218 -7.66 -11.16 4.62
N LEU A 219 -6.64 -11.36 3.78
CA LEU A 219 -6.04 -12.66 3.53
C LEU A 219 -4.94 -12.98 4.56
N PRO A 220 -4.63 -14.28 4.79
CA PRO A 220 -3.66 -14.70 5.80
C PRO A 220 -2.21 -14.41 5.42
N ASP A 221 -1.95 -14.09 4.17
CA ASP A 221 -0.65 -13.70 3.64
C ASP A 221 -0.37 -12.19 3.75
N GLY A 222 -1.31 -11.43 4.34
CA GLY A 222 -1.23 -9.98 4.47
C GLY A 222 -1.78 -9.20 3.28
N ASN A 223 -2.33 -9.84 2.26
CA ASN A 223 -3.05 -9.16 1.19
C ASN A 223 -4.43 -8.71 1.63
N ILE A 224 -4.90 -7.62 1.04
CA ILE A 224 -6.29 -7.16 1.09
C ILE A 224 -6.85 -7.26 -0.32
N GLN A 225 -7.98 -7.95 -0.47
CA GLN A 225 -8.75 -7.96 -1.71
C GLN A 225 -10.04 -7.17 -1.55
N ALA A 226 -10.38 -6.40 -2.58
CA ALA A 226 -11.64 -5.68 -2.67
C ALA A 226 -12.51 -6.27 -3.78
N GLU A 227 -13.81 -6.35 -3.54
CA GLU A 227 -14.82 -6.61 -4.57
C GLU A 227 -15.44 -5.26 -4.95
N TYR A 228 -15.23 -4.85 -6.19
CA TYR A 228 -15.52 -3.49 -6.63
C TYR A 228 -16.05 -3.44 -8.07
N LYS A 229 -16.51 -2.26 -8.48
CA LYS A 229 -16.88 -1.90 -9.85
C LYS A 229 -16.07 -0.67 -10.29
N ASP A 230 -15.71 -0.60 -11.57
CA ASP A 230 -15.04 0.58 -12.12
C ASP A 230 -15.99 1.77 -12.26
N ALA A 231 -17.26 1.48 -12.52
CA ALA A 231 -18.32 2.49 -12.63
C ALA A 231 -19.63 1.99 -12.01
N LEU A 232 -20.49 2.93 -11.61
CA LEU A 232 -21.84 2.62 -11.08
C LEU A 232 -22.73 1.90 -12.08
N THR A 233 -22.46 2.06 -13.37
CA THR A 233 -23.19 1.44 -14.48
C THR A 233 -22.81 -0.01 -14.74
N ASP A 234 -21.68 -0.48 -14.15
CA ASP A 234 -21.24 -1.86 -14.32
C ASP A 234 -22.22 -2.82 -13.63
N THR A 235 -22.52 -3.92 -14.29
CA THR A 235 -23.42 -4.95 -13.77
C THR A 235 -22.69 -5.99 -12.93
N GLU A 236 -21.42 -6.23 -13.20
CA GLU A 236 -20.60 -7.27 -12.57
C GLU A 236 -19.60 -6.69 -11.57
N TRP A 237 -19.42 -7.38 -10.45
CA TRP A 237 -18.39 -7.11 -9.48
C TRP A 237 -17.07 -7.74 -9.91
N LYS A 238 -15.99 -7.00 -9.76
CA LYS A 238 -14.62 -7.45 -9.99
C LYS A 238 -13.92 -7.64 -8.67
N THR A 239 -12.95 -8.56 -8.63
CA THR A 239 -12.04 -8.72 -7.50
C THR A 239 -10.71 -8.03 -7.82
N SER A 240 -10.18 -7.25 -6.90
CA SER A 240 -8.87 -6.62 -7.07
C SER A 240 -7.76 -7.68 -7.13
N GLY A 241 -6.69 -7.41 -7.86
CA GLY A 241 -5.47 -8.22 -7.83
C GLY A 241 -4.82 -8.23 -6.44
N LEU A 242 -3.94 -9.19 -6.23
CA LEU A 242 -3.08 -9.21 -5.05
C LEU A 242 -1.95 -8.19 -5.16
N ASN A 243 -1.24 -7.98 -4.05
CA ASN A 243 -0.03 -7.14 -3.97
C ASN A 243 -0.25 -5.65 -4.28
N ILE A 244 -1.51 -5.19 -4.34
CA ILE A 244 -1.92 -3.79 -4.50
C ILE A 244 -2.04 -3.12 -3.13
N ALA A 245 -2.80 -3.75 -2.23
CA ALA A 245 -3.01 -3.33 -0.86
C ALA A 245 -2.69 -4.49 0.08
N MET A 246 -1.85 -4.24 1.07
CA MET A 246 -1.42 -5.24 2.03
C MET A 246 -1.57 -4.70 3.45
N TYR A 247 -1.58 -5.57 4.45
CA TYR A 247 -1.73 -5.17 5.84
C TYR A 247 -0.90 -5.99 6.81
N THR A 248 -0.65 -5.41 7.96
CA THR A 248 -0.24 -6.13 9.16
C THR A 248 -1.00 -5.57 10.36
N VAL A 249 -1.14 -6.36 11.41
CA VAL A 249 -1.73 -5.92 12.68
C VAL A 249 -0.64 -5.91 13.73
N LYS A 250 -0.46 -4.77 14.37
CA LYS A 250 0.50 -4.58 15.45
C LYS A 250 -0.13 -3.74 16.55
N ASP A 251 0.00 -4.16 17.80
CA ASP A 251 -0.50 -3.44 18.98
C ASP A 251 -2.00 -3.07 18.90
N GLY A 252 -2.82 -3.94 18.26
CA GLY A 252 -4.25 -3.72 18.07
C GLY A 252 -4.61 -2.71 16.97
N GLN A 253 -3.66 -2.28 16.18
CA GLN A 253 -3.83 -1.37 15.06
C GLN A 253 -3.50 -2.06 13.73
N VAL A 254 -4.24 -1.75 12.68
CA VAL A 254 -3.95 -2.18 11.31
C VAL A 254 -3.01 -1.19 10.66
N PHE A 255 -1.96 -1.67 10.02
CA PHE A 255 -1.11 -0.86 9.16
C PHE A 255 -1.35 -1.28 7.71
N LEU A 256 -1.84 -0.35 6.91
CA LEU A 256 -2.12 -0.53 5.48
C LEU A 256 -0.90 -0.12 4.66
N PHE A 257 -0.45 -1.00 3.79
CA PHE A 257 0.63 -0.77 2.83
C PHE A 257 0.07 -0.78 1.42
N LEU A 258 0.27 0.31 0.68
CA LEU A 258 -0.13 0.42 -0.71
C LEU A 258 1.10 0.26 -1.62
N ASN A 259 0.99 -0.60 -2.61
CA ASN A 259 2.05 -0.78 -3.60
C ASN A 259 1.81 0.15 -4.80
N PHE A 260 2.42 1.33 -4.76
CA PHE A 260 2.24 2.33 -5.82
C PHE A 260 2.72 1.86 -7.19
N ALA A 261 3.80 1.08 -7.26
CA ALA A 261 4.25 0.54 -8.55
C ALA A 261 3.17 -0.34 -9.18
N GLN A 262 2.51 -1.17 -8.36
CA GLN A 262 1.40 -2.01 -8.80
C GLN A 262 0.17 -1.17 -9.17
N ILE A 263 -0.16 -0.16 -8.37
CA ILE A 263 -1.29 0.75 -8.64
C ILE A 263 -1.06 1.49 -9.95
N LEU A 264 0.11 2.09 -10.15
CA LEU A 264 0.43 2.83 -11.38
C LEU A 264 0.43 1.94 -12.63
N ALA A 265 0.82 0.68 -12.50
CA ALA A 265 0.75 -0.28 -13.61
C ALA A 265 -0.70 -0.63 -14.00
N THR A 266 -1.67 -0.45 -13.10
CA THR A 266 -3.10 -0.75 -13.34
C THR A 266 -3.93 0.46 -13.74
N VAL A 267 -3.47 1.68 -13.40
CA VAL A 267 -4.18 2.94 -13.71
C VAL A 267 -3.71 3.46 -15.07
N ASN A 268 -4.50 3.23 -16.12
CA ASN A 268 -4.33 3.91 -17.41
C ASN A 268 -4.71 5.39 -17.28
N GLU A 269 -3.72 6.28 -17.42
CA GLU A 269 -3.74 7.69 -17.85
C GLU A 269 -5.09 8.45 -17.79
N ARG A 270 -5.66 8.70 -16.60
CA ARG A 270 -6.76 9.65 -16.42
C ARG A 270 -6.60 10.45 -15.13
N ALA A 271 -5.65 11.37 -15.09
CA ALA A 271 -5.60 12.38 -14.03
C ALA A 271 -5.98 13.74 -14.60
N ASN A 272 -6.99 14.40 -14.01
CA ASN A 272 -7.36 15.78 -14.33
C ASN A 272 -6.37 16.78 -13.74
N ASP A 273 -5.99 17.81 -14.51
CA ASP A 273 -4.97 18.81 -14.16
C ASP A 273 -5.23 19.60 -12.85
N SER A 274 -6.47 19.76 -12.42
CA SER A 274 -6.79 20.53 -11.22
C SER A 274 -6.52 19.80 -9.88
N MET A 275 -6.35 18.47 -9.89
CA MET A 275 -5.94 17.69 -8.73
C MET A 275 -4.43 17.68 -8.51
N ASN A 276 -3.66 18.04 -9.53
CA ASN A 276 -2.21 17.91 -9.52
C ASN A 276 -1.53 18.79 -8.44
N ASP A 277 -2.02 20.01 -8.19
CA ASP A 277 -1.45 20.91 -7.17
C ASP A 277 -1.65 20.38 -5.74
N ILE A 278 -2.83 19.83 -5.44
CA ILE A 278 -3.12 19.21 -4.14
C ILE A 278 -2.28 17.96 -3.96
N VAL A 279 -2.28 17.09 -4.97
CA VAL A 279 -1.49 15.85 -4.96
C VAL A 279 -0.01 16.16 -4.81
N ALA A 280 0.52 17.14 -5.54
CA ALA A 280 1.92 17.54 -5.45
C ALA A 280 2.31 18.05 -4.06
N SER A 281 1.44 18.82 -3.39
CA SER A 281 1.68 19.32 -2.02
C SER A 281 1.62 18.22 -0.96
N LEU A 282 0.82 17.19 -1.17
CA LEU A 282 0.64 16.06 -0.26
C LEU A 282 1.59 14.88 -0.54
N LEU A 283 2.14 14.80 -1.76
CA LEU A 283 2.92 13.65 -2.21
C LEU A 283 4.04 13.25 -1.23
N PRO A 284 4.87 14.16 -0.67
CA PRO A 284 5.91 13.77 0.29
C PRO A 284 5.35 13.12 1.56
N GLN A 285 4.23 13.64 2.10
CA GLN A 285 3.59 13.08 3.29
C GLN A 285 2.93 11.74 3.00
N LEU A 286 2.23 11.63 1.87
CA LEU A 286 1.62 10.39 1.41
C LEU A 286 2.66 9.29 1.20
N LEU A 287 3.79 9.60 0.56
CA LEU A 287 4.89 8.65 0.36
C LEU A 287 5.49 8.17 1.69
N GLN A 288 5.67 9.06 2.68
CA GLN A 288 6.14 8.65 3.99
C GLN A 288 5.15 7.70 4.69
N MET A 289 3.86 8.02 4.64
CA MET A 289 2.81 7.21 5.26
C MET A 289 2.75 5.82 4.62
N VAL A 290 2.75 5.77 3.30
CA VAL A 290 2.67 4.51 2.56
C VAL A 290 3.87 3.61 2.82
N ASN A 291 5.05 4.18 2.93
CA ASN A 291 6.27 3.42 3.17
C ASN A 291 6.36 2.86 4.60
N ARG A 292 5.79 3.55 5.59
CA ARG A 292 5.74 3.11 6.99
C ARG A 292 4.51 2.26 7.32
N GLY A 293 3.56 2.21 6.41
CA GLY A 293 2.20 1.72 6.64
C GLY A 293 1.30 2.85 7.18
N ILE A 294 0.12 2.94 6.60
CA ILE A 294 -0.91 3.90 7.03
C ILE A 294 -1.60 3.29 8.24
N PRO A 295 -1.48 3.87 9.44
CA PRO A 295 -2.13 3.33 10.61
C PRO A 295 -3.65 3.55 10.54
N LEU A 296 -4.39 2.46 10.65
CA LEU A 296 -5.84 2.43 10.71
C LEU A 296 -6.27 1.90 12.09
N SER A 297 -7.11 2.64 12.76
CA SER A 297 -7.81 2.14 13.93
C SER A 297 -9.01 1.32 13.50
N TYR A 298 -9.36 0.27 14.26
CA TYR A 298 -10.57 -0.50 14.00
C TYR A 298 -11.26 -0.90 15.31
N ILE A 299 -12.56 -0.98 15.27
CA ILE A 299 -13.42 -1.40 16.37
C ILE A 299 -14.36 -2.47 15.83
N VAL A 300 -14.32 -3.66 16.41
CA VAL A 300 -15.28 -4.73 16.08
C VAL A 300 -16.28 -4.84 17.23
N GLY A 301 -17.55 -4.63 16.89
CA GLY A 301 -18.68 -4.79 17.82
C GLY A 301 -19.10 -6.25 17.94
N GLU A 302 -19.81 -6.57 19.04
CA GLU A 302 -20.39 -7.90 19.28
C GLU A 302 -21.49 -8.26 18.26
N ASP A 303 -22.04 -7.25 17.59
CA ASP A 303 -23.09 -7.40 16.55
C ASP A 303 -22.54 -7.75 15.15
N GLY A 304 -21.24 -8.10 15.06
CA GLY A 304 -20.61 -8.41 13.77
C GLY A 304 -20.37 -7.19 12.88
N LYS A 305 -20.40 -5.98 13.44
CA LYS A 305 -20.03 -4.74 12.73
C LYS A 305 -18.60 -4.34 13.04
N MET A 306 -17.95 -3.75 12.06
CA MET A 306 -16.62 -3.17 12.21
C MET A 306 -16.61 -1.73 11.71
N THR A 307 -16.00 -0.84 12.47
CA THR A 307 -15.61 0.49 11.99
C THR A 307 -14.11 0.51 11.84
N VAL A 308 -13.61 0.84 10.65
CA VAL A 308 -12.19 1.04 10.37
C VAL A 308 -11.96 2.48 9.92
N TYR A 309 -11.01 3.19 10.51
CA TYR A 309 -10.84 4.62 10.27
C TYR A 309 -9.41 5.12 10.42
N LEU A 310 -9.11 6.20 9.72
CA LEU A 310 -7.96 7.06 9.96
C LEU A 310 -8.29 8.00 11.12
N GLY A 311 -7.42 8.08 12.12
CA GLY A 311 -7.60 8.96 13.28
C GLY A 311 -6.89 10.30 13.14
N THR A 312 -7.01 11.10 14.19
CA THR A 312 -6.48 12.46 14.29
C THR A 312 -4.97 12.53 14.02
N GLU A 313 -4.23 11.54 14.47
CA GLU A 313 -2.77 11.47 14.30
C GLU A 313 -2.32 11.39 12.84
N VAL A 314 -3.19 10.86 11.98
CA VAL A 314 -2.96 10.74 10.53
C VAL A 314 -3.56 11.92 9.78
N LEU A 315 -4.83 12.22 10.07
CA LEU A 315 -5.61 13.19 9.30
C LEU A 315 -5.22 14.65 9.58
N LEU A 316 -4.98 14.99 10.85
CA LEU A 316 -4.75 16.38 11.22
C LEU A 316 -3.47 16.99 10.63
N PRO A 317 -2.32 16.27 10.54
CA PRO A 317 -1.14 16.77 9.82
C PRO A 317 -1.42 17.04 8.35
N ILE A 318 -2.16 16.16 7.68
CA ILE A 318 -2.56 16.31 6.27
C ILE A 318 -3.44 17.55 6.11
N LEU A 319 -4.48 17.66 6.94
CA LEU A 319 -5.41 18.79 6.91
C LEU A 319 -4.70 20.12 7.18
N LYS A 320 -3.76 20.16 8.13
CA LYS A 320 -2.94 21.36 8.39
C LYS A 320 -2.09 21.79 7.21
N THR A 321 -1.67 20.84 6.37
CA THR A 321 -0.89 21.14 5.16
C THR A 321 -1.78 21.73 4.05
N VAL A 322 -3.00 21.22 3.90
CA VAL A 322 -3.92 21.68 2.84
C VAL A 322 -4.82 22.84 3.26
N ALA A 323 -5.09 23.01 4.55
CA ALA A 323 -6.01 24.05 5.04
C ALA A 323 -5.67 25.47 4.53
N PRO A 324 -4.38 25.90 4.46
CA PRO A 324 -4.03 27.22 3.93
C PRO A 324 -4.42 27.43 2.46
N LEU A 325 -4.58 26.37 1.66
CA LEU A 325 -5.01 26.49 0.26
C LEU A 325 -6.44 27.04 0.17
N PHE A 326 -7.28 26.77 1.18
CA PHE A 326 -8.67 27.23 1.22
C PHE A 326 -8.81 28.72 1.61
N GLU A 327 -7.72 29.39 2.03
CA GLU A 327 -7.69 30.85 2.19
C GLU A 327 -7.70 31.58 0.82
N ASN A 328 -7.36 30.86 -0.26
CA ASN A 328 -7.35 31.41 -1.60
C ASN A 328 -8.72 31.21 -2.25
N GLU A 329 -9.47 32.31 -2.46
CA GLU A 329 -10.80 32.28 -3.08
C GLU A 329 -10.78 31.71 -4.51
N GLU A 330 -9.72 31.96 -5.29
CA GLU A 330 -9.59 31.41 -6.65
C GLU A 330 -9.40 29.89 -6.61
N PHE A 331 -8.68 29.38 -5.62
CA PHE A 331 -8.52 27.95 -5.42
C PHE A 331 -9.85 27.29 -5.07
N VAL A 332 -10.58 27.87 -4.12
CA VAL A 332 -11.92 27.38 -3.72
C VAL A 332 -12.88 27.43 -4.92
N ALA A 333 -12.87 28.52 -5.68
CA ALA A 333 -13.71 28.64 -6.86
C ALA A 333 -13.39 27.57 -7.91
N ARG A 334 -12.11 27.34 -8.23
CA ARG A 334 -11.67 26.26 -9.15
C ARG A 334 -12.05 24.87 -8.68
N LEU A 335 -11.92 24.60 -7.39
CA LEU A 335 -12.29 23.31 -6.80
C LEU A 335 -13.79 23.04 -6.93
N LEU A 336 -14.61 24.10 -6.83
CA LEU A 336 -16.06 24.03 -6.94
C LEU A 336 -16.58 24.20 -8.38
N ASP A 337 -15.71 24.58 -9.32
CA ASP A 337 -16.08 24.74 -10.73
C ASP A 337 -16.18 23.37 -11.41
N ASN A 338 -17.42 22.99 -11.73
CA ASN A 338 -17.71 21.79 -12.52
C ASN A 338 -18.51 22.22 -13.77
N PRO A 339 -17.92 22.19 -14.97
CA PRO A 339 -18.62 22.57 -16.21
C PRO A 339 -19.79 21.63 -16.59
N GLU A 340 -19.84 20.42 -16.02
CA GLU A 340 -20.91 19.45 -16.27
C GLU A 340 -22.13 19.65 -15.36
N ARG A 341 -22.15 20.69 -14.54
CA ARG A 341 -23.23 21.01 -13.63
C ARG A 341 -24.51 21.36 -14.38
N THR A 342 -25.53 20.55 -14.23
CA THR A 342 -26.83 20.75 -14.89
C THR A 342 -27.98 21.06 -13.93
N SER A 343 -27.78 20.82 -12.61
CA SER A 343 -28.83 20.94 -11.61
C SER A 343 -28.70 22.21 -10.75
N TRP A 344 -29.79 23.01 -10.68
CA TRP A 344 -29.86 24.13 -9.74
C TRP A 344 -29.72 23.74 -8.28
N ARG A 345 -30.14 22.50 -7.91
CA ARG A 345 -30.01 21.98 -6.55
C ARG A 345 -28.55 21.77 -6.15
N GLU A 346 -27.74 21.29 -7.07
CA GLU A 346 -26.28 21.15 -6.85
C GLU A 346 -25.62 22.52 -6.68
N ALA A 347 -26.00 23.50 -7.50
CA ALA A 347 -25.50 24.87 -7.38
C ALA A 347 -25.84 25.48 -6.00
N VAL A 348 -27.07 25.30 -5.51
CA VAL A 348 -27.48 25.77 -4.17
C VAL A 348 -26.71 25.05 -3.06
N LEU A 349 -26.56 23.71 -3.17
CA LEU A 349 -25.80 22.95 -2.18
C LEU A 349 -24.35 23.43 -2.08
N ILE A 350 -23.72 23.67 -3.21
CA ILE A 350 -22.32 24.12 -3.28
C ILE A 350 -22.17 25.52 -2.73
N GLU A 351 -22.91 26.48 -3.24
CA GLU A 351 -22.78 27.90 -2.82
C GLU A 351 -23.24 28.13 -1.38
N SER A 352 -24.31 27.45 -0.96
CA SER A 352 -24.92 27.70 0.37
C SER A 352 -24.30 26.86 1.49
N PHE A 353 -23.69 25.71 1.17
CA PHE A 353 -23.18 24.79 2.19
C PHE A 353 -21.71 24.44 2.00
N LEU A 354 -21.30 23.93 0.85
CA LEU A 354 -19.96 23.43 0.66
C LEU A 354 -18.92 24.56 0.66
N LYS A 355 -19.17 25.64 -0.05
CA LYS A 355 -18.28 26.80 -0.12
C LYS A 355 -18.02 27.47 1.24
N PRO A 356 -19.04 27.77 2.09
CA PRO A 356 -18.80 28.28 3.44
C PRO A 356 -17.93 27.36 4.30
N ILE A 357 -18.11 26.04 4.20
CA ILE A 357 -17.29 25.07 4.93
C ILE A 357 -15.86 25.09 4.44
N LEU A 358 -15.63 25.09 3.12
CA LEU A 358 -14.28 25.16 2.55
C LEU A 358 -13.56 26.45 2.96
N VAL A 359 -14.24 27.60 2.93
CA VAL A 359 -13.68 28.89 3.37
C VAL A 359 -13.38 28.87 4.87
N ALA A 360 -14.18 28.18 5.69
CA ALA A 360 -13.97 28.03 7.12
C ALA A 360 -12.93 26.94 7.46
N MET A 361 -12.46 26.15 6.49
CA MET A 361 -11.56 25.01 6.72
C MET A 361 -10.30 25.36 7.53
N PRO A 362 -9.59 26.47 7.30
CA PRO A 362 -8.44 26.85 8.12
C PRO A 362 -8.78 27.01 9.61
N GLN A 363 -9.92 27.63 9.93
CA GLN A 363 -10.41 27.78 11.30
C GLN A 363 -10.80 26.40 11.88
N ILE A 364 -11.58 25.59 11.16
CA ILE A 364 -12.03 24.28 11.59
C ILE A 364 -10.81 23.39 11.92
N VAL A 365 -9.83 23.34 11.02
CA VAL A 365 -8.61 22.55 11.20
C VAL A 365 -7.78 23.03 12.38
N SER A 366 -7.68 24.36 12.60
CA SER A 366 -6.91 24.92 13.70
C SER A 366 -7.51 24.60 15.08
N THR A 367 -8.82 24.37 15.16
CA THR A 367 -9.55 24.04 16.38
C THR A 367 -9.91 22.56 16.52
N THR A 368 -9.51 21.73 15.56
CA THR A 368 -9.79 20.28 15.56
C THR A 368 -9.16 19.59 16.77
N LYS A 369 -9.98 18.90 17.56
CA LYS A 369 -9.63 18.12 18.74
C LYS A 369 -9.57 16.62 18.42
N ASP A 370 -10.55 16.12 17.65
CA ASP A 370 -10.62 14.74 17.21
C ASP A 370 -11.21 14.67 15.81
N ILE A 371 -10.62 13.86 14.96
CA ILE A 371 -11.16 13.58 13.62
C ILE A 371 -10.95 12.13 13.27
N GLN A 372 -11.99 11.49 12.76
CA GLN A 372 -12.01 10.12 12.30
C GLN A 372 -12.75 10.06 10.97
N ILE A 373 -12.12 9.47 9.96
CA ILE A 373 -12.72 9.24 8.64
C ILE A 373 -12.45 7.80 8.24
N GLY A 374 -13.49 7.07 7.87
CA GLY A 374 -13.35 5.65 7.54
C GLY A 374 -14.61 4.99 7.03
N LEU A 375 -14.71 3.69 7.28
CA LEU A 375 -15.77 2.84 6.78
C LEU A 375 -16.46 2.08 7.92
N LYS A 376 -17.76 1.92 7.79
CA LYS A 376 -18.59 1.00 8.58
C LYS A 376 -18.85 -0.25 7.74
N LEU A 377 -18.53 -1.39 8.31
CA LEU A 377 -18.56 -2.68 7.65
C LEU A 377 -19.41 -3.65 8.46
N VAL A 378 -19.96 -4.66 7.80
CA VAL A 378 -20.65 -5.78 8.42
C VAL A 378 -19.97 -7.08 8.01
N GLN A 379 -19.84 -8.02 8.94
CA GLN A 379 -19.18 -9.28 8.64
C GLN A 379 -19.93 -10.01 7.53
N ALA A 380 -19.24 -10.42 6.49
CA ALA A 380 -19.85 -11.24 5.44
C ALA A 380 -20.17 -12.63 5.98
N GLU A 381 -21.33 -13.16 5.59
CA GLU A 381 -21.67 -14.55 5.85
C GLU A 381 -20.64 -15.48 5.19
N LYS A 382 -20.27 -16.55 5.91
CA LYS A 382 -19.26 -17.52 5.45
C LYS A 382 -19.82 -18.43 4.37
#